data_4d60b7681c87afbf4f77878f48756717
#
_entry.id   4d60b7681c87afbf4f77878f48756717
#
_cell.length_a   1.000
_cell.length_b   1.000
_cell.length_c   1.000
_cell.angle_alpha   90.00
_cell.angle_beta   90.00
_cell.angle_gamma   90.00
#
_symmetry.space_group_name_H-M   'P 1'
#
loop_
_entity.id
_entity.type
_entity.pdbx_description
1 polymer ?
#
loop_
_entity_poly.entity_id
_entity_poly.type
_entity_poly.pdbx_seq_one_letter_code
_entity_poly.pdbx_strand_id
1 'polypeptide(L)'
;MCRRVGQPLCGRPNCPANKRPYPPGQHGRGRKRVSEYNVRLLEKQKLRAIYGVSERQMRVYYDRASRRTGVTGEELIRQLETRLDAVILHLGFALSQRQARQLVSHGHVRVNGRRLDVPSAQVRAEDTIELSDKAKNFVFVREALELAPDPPPYLYRNKDALQGTMSRLPERGEIPLPVPIEERLIIEFYS
;
A
#
# COMPACT_ATOMS: atom_id res chain seq x y z
N MET A 1 -7.08 -2.18 12.92
CA MET A 1 -6.55 -0.82 12.78
C MET A 1 -7.64 0.16 12.32
N CYS A 2 -8.40 -0.13 11.23
CA CYS A 2 -9.47 0.75 10.72
C CYS A 2 -10.40 1.31 11.81
N ARG A 3 -10.95 0.46 12.69
CA ARG A 3 -11.80 0.89 13.81
C ARG A 3 -11.10 1.81 14.82
N ARG A 4 -9.78 1.62 15.05
CA ARG A 4 -9.01 2.45 15.98
C ARG A 4 -8.87 3.89 15.46
N VAL A 5 -8.78 4.02 14.15
CA VAL A 5 -8.62 5.30 13.44
C VAL A 5 -10.00 5.91 13.09
N GLY A 6 -11.05 5.08 13.06
CA GLY A 6 -12.39 5.49 12.60
C GLY A 6 -12.51 5.60 11.07
N GLN A 7 -11.53 5.12 10.32
CA GLN A 7 -11.45 5.26 8.85
C GLN A 7 -11.16 3.92 8.17
N PRO A 8 -11.66 3.66 6.93
CA PRO A 8 -11.50 2.39 6.22
C PRO A 8 -10.12 2.27 5.55
N LEU A 9 -9.03 2.17 6.32
CA LEU A 9 -7.66 2.04 5.80
C LEU A 9 -7.44 0.85 4.86
N CYS A 10 -8.32 -0.15 4.90
CA CYS A 10 -8.18 -1.36 4.08
C CYS A 10 -8.78 -1.22 2.67
N GLY A 11 -9.41 -0.10 2.34
CA GLY A 11 -10.08 0.12 1.05
C GLY A 11 -11.29 -0.80 0.76
N ARG A 12 -11.69 -1.67 1.69
CA ARG A 12 -12.78 -2.63 1.46
C ARG A 12 -14.14 -1.99 1.70
N PRO A 13 -15.16 -2.24 0.85
CA PRO A 13 -16.51 -1.71 1.05
C PRO A 13 -17.13 -2.19 2.38
N ASN A 14 -16.89 -3.43 2.77
CA ASN A 14 -17.38 -4.03 4.02
C ASN A 14 -16.42 -3.82 5.21
N CYS A 15 -15.68 -2.71 5.23
CA CYS A 15 -14.78 -2.43 6.35
C CYS A 15 -15.57 -2.26 7.66
N PRO A 16 -15.16 -2.92 8.76
CA PRO A 16 -15.81 -2.76 10.07
C PRO A 16 -15.83 -1.32 10.59
N ALA A 17 -14.95 -0.44 10.12
CA ALA A 17 -14.95 0.98 10.48
C ALA A 17 -16.17 1.72 9.93
N ASN A 18 -16.75 1.28 8.80
CA ASN A 18 -17.95 1.88 8.22
C ASN A 18 -19.19 1.69 9.11
N LYS A 19 -19.27 0.54 9.80
CA LYS A 19 -20.37 0.22 10.72
C LYS A 19 -20.11 0.70 12.15
N ARG A 20 -18.85 0.66 12.60
CA ARG A 20 -18.43 0.96 13.98
C ARG A 20 -17.15 1.79 13.99
N PRO A 21 -17.24 3.12 13.75
CA PRO A 21 -16.06 4.00 13.61
C PRO A 21 -15.40 4.38 14.95
N TYR A 22 -15.40 3.45 15.90
CA TYR A 22 -14.78 3.62 17.21
C TYR A 22 -13.89 2.42 17.54
N PRO A 23 -12.88 2.59 18.41
CA PRO A 23 -11.98 1.51 18.82
C PRO A 23 -12.72 0.28 19.37
N PRO A 24 -12.18 -0.93 19.19
CA PRO A 24 -12.75 -2.13 19.81
C PRO A 24 -12.52 -2.11 21.32
N GLY A 25 -13.34 -2.90 22.03
CA GLY A 25 -13.27 -3.09 23.49
C GLY A 25 -14.32 -2.28 24.24
N GLN A 26 -14.46 -2.58 25.54
CA GLN A 26 -15.45 -2.00 26.44
C GLN A 26 -15.40 -0.48 26.50
N HIS A 27 -14.20 0.11 26.50
CA HIS A 27 -13.97 1.56 26.56
C HIS A 27 -13.82 2.24 25.19
N GLY A 28 -14.19 1.55 24.10
CA GLY A 28 -14.03 2.07 22.73
C GLY A 28 -14.80 3.37 22.45
N ARG A 29 -15.94 3.58 23.13
CA ARG A 29 -16.77 4.80 23.02
C ARG A 29 -16.41 5.87 24.05
N GLY A 30 -15.52 5.57 24.99
CA GLY A 30 -15.09 6.52 26.00
C GLY A 30 -14.32 7.70 25.43
N ARG A 31 -14.46 8.87 26.02
CA ARG A 31 -13.71 10.08 25.64
C ARG A 31 -12.23 9.87 25.95
N LYS A 32 -11.37 9.99 24.95
CA LYS A 32 -9.91 9.88 25.12
C LYS A 32 -9.29 11.26 24.98
N ARG A 33 -8.40 11.60 25.90
CA ARG A 33 -7.54 12.75 25.73
C ARG A 33 -6.54 12.47 24.61
N VAL A 34 -6.54 13.31 23.60
CA VAL A 34 -5.62 13.21 22.46
C VAL A 34 -4.40 14.06 22.78
N SER A 35 -3.24 13.44 22.91
CA SER A 35 -1.95 14.15 23.01
C SER A 35 -1.36 14.31 21.61
N GLU A 36 -0.49 15.30 21.41
CA GLU A 36 0.23 15.50 20.14
C GLU A 36 1.02 14.25 19.73
N TYR A 37 1.67 13.60 20.68
CA TYR A 37 2.35 12.32 20.43
C TYR A 37 1.40 11.28 19.86
N ASN A 38 0.18 11.16 20.40
CA ASN A 38 -0.81 10.20 19.89
C ASN A 38 -1.28 10.55 18.48
N VAL A 39 -1.38 11.83 18.13
CA VAL A 39 -1.73 12.27 16.77
C VAL A 39 -0.67 11.81 15.79
N ARG A 40 0.61 12.12 16.06
CA ARG A 40 1.76 11.71 15.22
C ARG A 40 1.87 10.18 15.12
N LEU A 41 1.76 9.49 16.26
CA LEU A 41 1.76 8.03 16.30
C LEU A 41 0.63 7.44 15.45
N LEU A 42 -0.58 7.99 15.54
CA LEU A 42 -1.74 7.48 14.82
C LEU A 42 -1.56 7.64 13.31
N GLU A 43 -1.03 8.77 12.87
CA GLU A 43 -0.76 9.06 11.46
C GLU A 43 0.25 8.06 10.87
N LYS A 44 1.36 7.84 11.57
CA LYS A 44 2.32 6.79 11.21
C LYS A 44 1.66 5.40 11.15
N GLN A 45 0.82 5.07 12.12
CA GLN A 45 0.13 3.77 12.16
C GLN A 45 -0.89 3.59 11.02
N LYS A 46 -1.51 4.68 10.53
CA LYS A 46 -2.36 4.65 9.33
C LYS A 46 -1.52 4.21 8.12
N LEU A 47 -0.45 4.92 7.82
CA LEU A 47 0.42 4.63 6.68
C LEU A 47 0.97 3.20 6.73
N ARG A 48 1.45 2.78 7.91
CA ARG A 48 1.89 1.41 8.15
C ARG A 48 0.83 0.35 7.87
N ALA A 49 -0.42 0.64 8.26
CA ALA A 49 -1.53 -0.29 8.07
C ALA A 49 -1.98 -0.38 6.60
N ILE A 50 -1.92 0.72 5.86
CA ILE A 50 -2.25 0.76 4.43
C ILE A 50 -1.31 -0.18 3.66
N TYR A 51 -0.01 -0.01 3.79
CA TYR A 51 1.01 -0.81 3.10
C TYR A 51 1.35 -2.14 3.80
N GLY A 52 0.77 -2.41 4.97
CA GLY A 52 1.01 -3.65 5.71
C GLY A 52 2.47 -3.86 6.14
N VAL A 53 3.24 -2.80 6.37
CA VAL A 53 4.65 -2.89 6.75
C VAL A 53 4.85 -2.97 8.27
N SER A 54 5.94 -3.62 8.71
CA SER A 54 6.32 -3.67 10.11
C SER A 54 6.94 -2.34 10.57
N GLU A 55 6.99 -2.09 11.88
CA GLU A 55 7.64 -0.88 12.43
C GLU A 55 9.11 -0.80 12.03
N ARG A 56 9.81 -1.92 12.11
CA ARG A 56 11.23 -1.98 11.72
C ARG A 56 11.42 -1.60 10.24
N GLN A 57 10.57 -2.10 9.36
CA GLN A 57 10.63 -1.74 7.94
C GLN A 57 10.27 -0.28 7.69
N MET A 58 9.25 0.24 8.38
CA MET A 58 8.86 1.64 8.25
C MET A 58 10.00 2.58 8.61
N ARG A 59 10.72 2.27 9.69
CA ARG A 59 11.91 3.02 10.09
C ARG A 59 13.01 2.99 9.02
N VAL A 60 13.27 1.83 8.43
CA VAL A 60 14.25 1.70 7.32
C VAL A 60 13.85 2.56 6.12
N TYR A 61 12.55 2.62 5.76
CA TYR A 61 12.08 3.49 4.69
C TYR A 61 12.24 4.97 5.04
N TYR A 62 11.91 5.35 6.28
CA TYR A 62 12.15 6.71 6.77
C TYR A 62 13.63 7.11 6.72
N ASP A 63 14.52 6.26 7.23
CA ASP A 63 15.96 6.51 7.23
C ASP A 63 16.53 6.63 5.79
N ARG A 64 15.98 5.88 4.85
CA ARG A 64 16.36 6.01 3.43
C ARG A 64 15.81 7.29 2.81
N ALA A 65 14.57 7.65 3.11
CA ALA A 65 13.93 8.84 2.60
C ALA A 65 14.62 10.12 3.11
N SER A 66 15.00 10.15 4.40
CA SER A 66 15.66 11.31 5.01
C SER A 66 17.07 11.59 4.48
N ARG A 67 17.72 10.58 3.87
CA ARG A 67 19.04 10.74 3.24
C ARG A 67 18.98 11.20 1.79
N ARG A 68 17.79 11.21 1.18
CA ARG A 68 17.61 11.66 -0.19
C ARG A 68 17.33 13.16 -0.25
N THR A 69 17.72 13.78 -1.34
CA THR A 69 17.39 15.17 -1.65
C THR A 69 15.89 15.29 -1.95
N GLY A 70 15.23 16.34 -1.44
CA GLY A 70 13.81 16.58 -1.65
C GLY A 70 12.96 16.49 -0.37
N VAL A 71 11.65 16.40 -0.53
CA VAL A 71 10.71 16.34 0.59
C VAL A 71 10.66 14.90 1.13
N THR A 72 11.17 14.71 2.35
CA THR A 72 11.28 13.38 2.99
C THR A 72 9.95 12.63 3.03
N GLY A 73 8.82 13.32 3.26
CA GLY A 73 7.50 12.71 3.31
C GLY A 73 7.05 12.11 1.97
N GLU A 74 7.26 12.85 0.89
CA GLU A 74 6.93 12.38 -0.46
C GLU A 74 7.80 11.19 -0.85
N GLU A 75 9.10 11.26 -0.56
CA GLU A 75 10.03 10.18 -0.85
C GLU A 75 9.71 8.91 -0.05
N LEU A 76 9.28 9.06 1.22
CA LEU A 76 8.82 7.95 2.04
C LEU A 76 7.61 7.25 1.40
N ILE A 77 6.60 8.01 0.97
CA ILE A 77 5.42 7.43 0.33
C ILE A 77 5.78 6.83 -1.03
N ARG A 78 6.63 7.48 -1.82
CA ARG A 78 7.13 6.95 -3.10
C ARG A 78 7.80 5.59 -2.92
N GLN A 79 8.66 5.43 -1.91
CA GLN A 79 9.32 4.16 -1.62
C GLN A 79 8.33 3.06 -1.18
N LEU A 80 7.26 3.42 -0.50
CA LEU A 80 6.21 2.48 -0.13
C LEU A 80 5.34 2.09 -1.33
N GLU A 81 5.12 3.00 -2.25
CA GLU A 81 4.30 2.81 -3.43
C GLU A 81 5.00 1.96 -4.50
N THR A 82 6.31 2.13 -4.65
CA THR A 82 7.11 1.34 -5.59
C THR A 82 7.43 -0.08 -5.13
N ARG A 83 6.91 -0.51 -3.99
CA ARG A 83 7.01 -1.90 -3.55
C ARG A 83 6.21 -2.81 -4.47
N LEU A 84 6.76 -3.99 -4.76
CA LEU A 84 6.11 -4.96 -5.65
C LEU A 84 4.70 -5.36 -5.18
N ASP A 85 4.50 -5.54 -3.86
CA ASP A 85 3.16 -5.85 -3.33
C ASP A 85 2.15 -4.69 -3.49
N ALA A 86 2.59 -3.43 -3.42
CA ALA A 86 1.75 -2.26 -3.68
C ALA A 86 1.43 -2.13 -5.18
N VAL A 87 2.43 -2.29 -6.03
CA VAL A 87 2.25 -2.25 -7.50
C VAL A 87 1.26 -3.31 -7.98
N ILE A 88 1.35 -4.55 -7.48
CA ILE A 88 0.39 -5.62 -7.79
C ILE A 88 -1.05 -5.26 -7.38
N LEU A 89 -1.22 -4.58 -6.25
CA LEU A 89 -2.53 -4.10 -5.81
C LEU A 89 -3.07 -3.03 -6.77
N HIS A 90 -2.27 -2.04 -7.13
CA HIS A 90 -2.68 -0.93 -8.01
C HIS A 90 -2.83 -1.35 -9.47
N LEU A 91 -2.15 -2.39 -9.91
CA LEU A 91 -2.43 -3.06 -11.19
C LEU A 91 -3.76 -3.84 -11.17
N GLY A 92 -4.42 -3.97 -10.01
CA GLY A 92 -5.70 -4.66 -9.90
C GLY A 92 -5.60 -6.19 -9.95
N PHE A 93 -4.42 -6.77 -9.74
CA PHE A 93 -4.25 -8.23 -9.67
C PHE A 93 -4.63 -8.82 -8.32
N ALA A 94 -4.96 -7.97 -7.36
CA ALA A 94 -5.42 -8.35 -6.03
C ALA A 94 -6.41 -7.33 -5.45
N LEU A 95 -7.36 -7.79 -4.63
CA LEU A 95 -8.36 -6.95 -3.95
C LEU A 95 -7.86 -6.33 -2.63
N SER A 96 -6.70 -6.72 -2.17
CA SER A 96 -6.14 -6.21 -0.92
C SER A 96 -4.64 -6.36 -0.84
N GLN A 97 -4.00 -5.49 -0.04
CA GLN A 97 -2.56 -5.53 0.20
C GLN A 97 -2.06 -6.90 0.70
N ARG A 98 -2.86 -7.61 1.50
CA ARG A 98 -2.51 -8.96 1.98
C ARG A 98 -2.51 -9.99 0.87
N GLN A 99 -3.49 -9.91 -0.02
CA GLN A 99 -3.62 -10.81 -1.17
C GLN A 99 -2.50 -10.54 -2.19
N ALA A 100 -2.20 -9.28 -2.48
CA ALA A 100 -1.06 -8.89 -3.31
C ALA A 100 0.25 -9.44 -2.76
N ARG A 101 0.49 -9.26 -1.46
CA ARG A 101 1.66 -9.82 -0.77
C ARG A 101 1.73 -11.34 -0.87
N GLN A 102 0.60 -12.03 -0.74
CA GLN A 102 0.53 -13.49 -0.87
C GLN A 102 0.90 -13.94 -2.29
N LEU A 103 0.37 -13.27 -3.33
CA LEU A 103 0.75 -13.56 -4.72
C LEU A 103 2.26 -13.46 -4.92
N VAL A 104 2.87 -12.40 -4.43
CA VAL A 104 4.32 -12.22 -4.54
C VAL A 104 5.08 -13.28 -3.75
N SER A 105 4.78 -13.44 -2.44
CA SER A 105 5.52 -14.36 -1.56
C SER A 105 5.43 -15.82 -1.99
N HIS A 106 4.33 -16.19 -2.66
CA HIS A 106 4.17 -17.55 -3.22
C HIS A 106 4.82 -17.71 -4.60
N GLY A 107 5.53 -16.68 -5.09
CA GLY A 107 6.28 -16.71 -6.34
C GLY A 107 5.43 -16.74 -7.60
N HIS A 108 4.26 -16.12 -7.53
CA HIS A 108 3.33 -16.02 -8.65
C HIS A 108 3.55 -14.76 -9.51
N VAL A 109 4.59 -13.99 -9.23
CA VAL A 109 4.91 -12.73 -9.92
C VAL A 109 6.29 -12.84 -10.57
N ARG A 110 6.39 -12.30 -11.76
CA ARG A 110 7.67 -12.12 -12.48
C ARG A 110 7.87 -10.62 -12.74
N VAL A 111 9.09 -10.20 -12.67
CA VAL A 111 9.52 -8.84 -13.05
C VAL A 111 10.59 -9.00 -14.14
N ASN A 112 10.36 -8.39 -15.29
CA ASN A 112 11.22 -8.53 -16.48
C ASN A 112 11.49 -10.01 -16.82
N GLY A 113 10.46 -10.84 -16.80
CA GLY A 113 10.51 -12.28 -17.09
C GLY A 113 11.10 -13.16 -15.98
N ARG A 114 11.68 -12.58 -14.91
CA ARG A 114 12.29 -13.33 -13.80
C ARG A 114 11.34 -13.39 -12.60
N ARG A 115 11.22 -14.58 -12.01
CA ARG A 115 10.44 -14.77 -10.77
C ARG A 115 11.01 -13.91 -9.66
N LEU A 116 10.12 -13.16 -8.98
CA LEU A 116 10.48 -12.35 -7.83
C LEU A 116 9.43 -12.56 -6.72
N ASP A 117 9.87 -13.12 -5.58
CA ASP A 117 9.02 -13.52 -4.45
C ASP A 117 9.21 -12.63 -3.19
N VAL A 118 9.84 -11.48 -3.37
CA VAL A 118 10.10 -10.52 -2.30
C VAL A 118 9.10 -9.35 -2.39
N PRO A 119 8.07 -9.27 -1.51
CA PRO A 119 7.05 -8.22 -1.57
C PRO A 119 7.58 -6.78 -1.40
N SER A 120 8.71 -6.63 -0.73
CA SER A 120 9.38 -5.35 -0.50
C SER A 120 10.34 -4.94 -1.61
N ALA A 121 10.49 -5.74 -2.67
CA ALA A 121 11.30 -5.38 -3.82
C ALA A 121 10.78 -4.09 -4.44
N GLN A 122 11.70 -3.21 -4.84
CA GLN A 122 11.36 -1.93 -5.45
C GLN A 122 11.25 -2.11 -6.97
N VAL A 123 10.10 -1.76 -7.51
CA VAL A 123 9.84 -1.70 -8.95
C VAL A 123 10.39 -0.37 -9.48
N ARG A 124 11.03 -0.40 -10.63
CA ARG A 124 11.62 0.76 -11.29
C ARG A 124 10.79 1.19 -12.49
N ALA A 125 11.05 2.39 -12.98
CA ALA A 125 10.51 2.81 -14.26
C ALA A 125 10.91 1.81 -15.35
N GLU A 126 9.99 1.54 -16.27
CA GLU A 126 10.11 0.60 -17.39
C GLU A 126 10.10 -0.90 -16.99
N ASP A 127 10.06 -1.23 -15.69
CA ASP A 127 9.90 -2.62 -15.27
C ASP A 127 8.53 -3.17 -15.70
N THR A 128 8.57 -4.35 -16.28
CA THR A 128 7.38 -5.11 -16.65
C THR A 128 7.06 -6.16 -15.59
N ILE A 129 5.83 -6.13 -15.10
CA ILE A 129 5.32 -7.02 -14.07
C ILE A 129 4.28 -7.97 -14.69
N GLU A 130 4.44 -9.26 -14.52
CA GLU A 130 3.51 -10.26 -15.04
C GLU A 130 3.19 -11.32 -14.01
N LEU A 131 2.00 -11.91 -14.13
CA LEU A 131 1.61 -13.05 -13.32
C LEU A 131 2.10 -14.36 -13.98
N SER A 132 2.46 -15.34 -13.14
CA SER A 132 2.77 -16.70 -13.63
C SER A 132 1.52 -17.33 -14.25
N ASP A 133 1.70 -18.26 -15.19
CA ASP A 133 0.60 -18.94 -15.89
C ASP A 133 -0.37 -19.63 -14.93
N LYS A 134 0.15 -20.15 -13.81
CA LYS A 134 -0.67 -20.70 -12.73
C LYS A 134 -1.56 -19.62 -12.09
N ALA A 135 -1.02 -18.45 -11.81
CA ALA A 135 -1.74 -17.36 -11.15
C ALA A 135 -2.79 -16.70 -12.06
N LYS A 136 -2.56 -16.67 -13.37
CA LYS A 136 -3.53 -16.19 -14.37
C LYS A 136 -4.86 -16.95 -14.30
N ASN A 137 -4.84 -18.20 -13.86
CA ASN A 137 -6.02 -19.05 -13.72
C ASN A 137 -6.72 -18.96 -12.34
N PHE A 138 -6.20 -18.16 -11.41
CA PHE A 138 -6.84 -18.01 -10.11
C PHE A 138 -8.14 -17.20 -10.24
N VAL A 139 -9.23 -17.74 -9.71
CA VAL A 139 -10.55 -17.10 -9.72
C VAL A 139 -10.49 -15.70 -9.12
N PHE A 140 -9.83 -15.57 -7.97
CA PHE A 140 -9.73 -14.28 -7.28
C PHE A 140 -8.93 -13.20 -8.05
N VAL A 141 -8.04 -13.59 -8.97
CA VAL A 141 -7.31 -12.65 -9.84
C VAL A 141 -8.28 -12.07 -10.89
N ARG A 142 -9.12 -12.93 -11.47
CA ARG A 142 -10.16 -12.51 -12.42
C ARG A 142 -11.18 -11.60 -11.77
N GLU A 143 -11.68 -11.98 -10.59
CA GLU A 143 -12.58 -11.14 -9.80
C GLU A 143 -11.93 -9.79 -9.42
N ALA A 144 -10.64 -9.80 -9.08
CA ALA A 144 -9.91 -8.58 -8.77
C ALA A 144 -9.84 -7.63 -9.97
N LEU A 145 -9.57 -8.15 -11.16
CA LEU A 145 -9.49 -7.36 -12.39
C LEU A 145 -10.82 -6.72 -12.79
N GLU A 146 -11.94 -7.42 -12.55
CA GLU A 146 -13.29 -6.91 -12.82
C GLU A 146 -13.65 -5.76 -11.85
N LEU A 147 -13.26 -5.89 -10.60
CA LEU A 147 -13.61 -4.95 -9.54
C LEU A 147 -12.58 -3.82 -9.36
N ALA A 148 -11.37 -3.99 -9.91
CA ALA A 148 -10.30 -3.01 -9.74
C ALA A 148 -10.58 -1.72 -10.51
N PRO A 149 -10.33 -0.57 -9.90
CA PRO A 149 -10.33 0.69 -10.60
C PRO A 149 -9.23 0.71 -11.69
N ASP A 150 -9.27 1.73 -12.54
CA ASP A 150 -8.17 1.95 -13.46
C ASP A 150 -6.87 2.22 -12.71
N PRO A 151 -5.73 1.74 -13.22
CA PRO A 151 -4.46 1.94 -12.58
C PRO A 151 -4.10 3.43 -12.55
N PRO A 152 -3.35 3.89 -11.55
CA PRO A 152 -2.89 5.27 -11.50
C PRO A 152 -1.96 5.61 -12.69
N PRO A 153 -1.77 6.90 -13.04
CA PRO A 153 -1.11 7.35 -14.28
C PRO A 153 0.32 6.86 -14.49
N TYR A 154 1.02 6.47 -13.43
CA TYR A 154 2.38 5.93 -13.50
C TYR A 154 2.42 4.42 -13.76
N LEU A 155 1.26 3.74 -13.82
CA LEU A 155 1.13 2.32 -14.12
C LEU A 155 0.28 2.11 -15.37
N TYR A 156 0.72 1.22 -16.21
CA TYR A 156 -0.07 0.71 -17.34
C TYR A 156 -0.44 -0.75 -17.10
N ARG A 157 -1.69 -1.12 -17.39
CA ARG A 157 -2.20 -2.48 -17.26
C ARG A 157 -2.73 -3.02 -18.58
N ASN A 158 -2.21 -4.16 -19.01
CA ASN A 158 -2.80 -4.97 -20.06
C ASN A 158 -3.64 -6.07 -19.40
N LYS A 159 -4.97 -5.97 -19.49
CA LYS A 159 -5.92 -6.93 -18.88
C LYS A 159 -5.85 -8.30 -19.53
N ASP A 160 -5.64 -8.38 -20.84
CA ASP A 160 -5.65 -9.64 -21.58
C ASP A 160 -4.39 -10.47 -21.30
N ALA A 161 -3.26 -9.82 -21.29
CA ALA A 161 -1.98 -10.46 -21.00
C ALA A 161 -1.74 -10.68 -19.49
N LEU A 162 -2.54 -10.06 -18.59
CA LEU A 162 -2.32 -10.01 -17.15
C LEU A 162 -0.92 -9.50 -16.80
N GLN A 163 -0.56 -8.40 -17.45
CA GLN A 163 0.73 -7.77 -17.40
C GLN A 163 0.58 -6.28 -17.07
N GLY A 164 1.52 -5.72 -16.36
CA GLY A 164 1.59 -4.30 -16.08
C GLY A 164 3.00 -3.76 -16.27
N THR A 165 3.09 -2.46 -16.48
CA THR A 165 4.37 -1.76 -16.61
C THR A 165 4.35 -0.50 -15.78
N MET A 166 5.43 -0.21 -15.08
CA MET A 166 5.63 1.08 -14.42
C MET A 166 6.27 2.03 -15.44
N SER A 167 5.51 3.01 -15.95
CA SER A 167 6.00 3.95 -16.96
C SER A 167 7.01 4.96 -16.40
N ARG A 168 6.78 5.40 -15.15
CA ARG A 168 7.63 6.34 -14.42
C ARG A 168 7.47 6.17 -12.91
N LEU A 169 8.30 6.83 -12.14
CA LEU A 169 8.12 6.85 -10.69
C LEU A 169 6.88 7.68 -10.31
N PRO A 170 6.13 7.27 -9.27
CA PRO A 170 4.92 7.97 -8.84
C PRO A 170 5.25 9.35 -8.26
N GLU A 171 4.42 10.35 -8.60
CA GLU A 171 4.36 11.64 -7.93
C GLU A 171 3.38 11.58 -6.77
N ARG A 172 3.60 12.40 -5.73
CA ARG A 172 2.77 12.36 -4.53
C ARG A 172 1.27 12.54 -4.78
N GLY A 173 0.90 13.46 -5.67
CA GLY A 173 -0.49 13.77 -5.99
C GLY A 173 -1.25 12.66 -6.72
N GLU A 174 -0.55 11.70 -7.31
CA GLU A 174 -1.12 10.62 -8.11
C GLU A 174 -1.33 9.33 -7.33
N ILE A 175 -0.75 9.23 -6.14
CA ILE A 175 -0.80 8.03 -5.31
C ILE A 175 -2.19 7.90 -4.67
N PRO A 176 -2.96 6.85 -5.00
CA PRO A 176 -4.33 6.67 -4.52
C PRO A 176 -4.36 6.08 -3.10
N LEU A 177 -4.22 6.93 -2.09
CA LEU A 177 -4.37 6.49 -0.71
C LEU A 177 -5.85 6.38 -0.33
N PRO A 178 -6.27 5.33 0.40
CA PRO A 178 -7.67 5.14 0.80
C PRO A 178 -8.17 6.18 1.80
N VAL A 179 -7.26 6.90 2.46
CA VAL A 179 -7.54 8.01 3.39
C VAL A 179 -6.44 9.05 3.28
N PRO A 180 -6.72 10.33 3.58
CA PRO A 180 -5.69 11.36 3.61
C PRO A 180 -4.64 11.05 4.68
N ILE A 181 -3.39 11.31 4.35
CA ILE A 181 -2.21 11.11 5.21
C ILE A 181 -1.44 12.42 5.31
N GLU A 182 -1.17 12.82 6.55
CA GLU A 182 -0.34 14.00 6.89
C GLU A 182 1.12 13.55 7.09
N GLU A 183 1.92 13.62 6.03
CA GLU A 183 3.32 13.15 6.04
C GLU A 183 4.16 13.90 7.07
N ARG A 184 3.88 15.19 7.26
CA ARG A 184 4.60 16.02 8.23
C ARG A 184 4.55 15.42 9.63
N LEU A 185 3.37 14.96 10.07
CA LEU A 185 3.21 14.34 11.39
C LEU A 185 3.99 13.02 11.51
N ILE A 186 4.16 12.30 10.40
CA ILE A 186 4.96 11.08 10.37
C ILE A 186 6.45 11.41 10.52
N ILE A 187 6.91 12.43 9.82
CA ILE A 187 8.30 12.90 9.91
C ILE A 187 8.60 13.39 11.32
N GLU A 188 7.74 14.24 11.89
CA GLU A 188 7.86 14.72 13.28
C GLU A 188 7.83 13.61 14.33
N PHE A 189 7.23 12.46 14.03
CA PHE A 189 7.25 11.31 14.93
C PHE A 189 8.64 10.63 14.99
N TYR A 190 9.38 10.65 13.88
CA TYR A 190 10.70 10.00 13.77
C TYR A 190 11.86 10.96 14.03
N SER A 191 11.64 12.27 13.95
CA SER A 191 12.60 13.31 14.29
C SER A 191 12.69 13.46 15.81
#